data_09c1f5a99c1701047e33d06c0e7d7d40
#
_entry.id   09c1f5a99c1701047e33d06c0e7d7d40
#
_cell.length_a   1.000
_cell.length_b   1.000
_cell.length_c   1.000
_cell.angle_alpha   90.00
_cell.angle_beta   90.00
_cell.angle_gamma   90.00
#
_symmetry.space_group_name_H-M   'P 1'
#
loop_
_entity.id
_entity.type
_entity.pdbx_description
1 polymer ?
#
loop_
_entity_poly.entity_id
_entity_poly.type
_entity_poly.pdbx_seq_one_letter_code
_entity_poly.pdbx_strand_id
1 'polypeptide(L)'
;YSNRFPNKDNEDMYQITYKEGLYFGYRWYETAYEEKYYSEDYKNIVQYPFGYGLSYTTFDWDLKKVDIDPNSEINKDSTITLTLDVKNTGDYAGKDVIQLYGFTPYIKGQIEKSSIQLVAFEKTDLLNPGETQKDIKLSFNLYDLASYDAYDKNENGHKGYELDKGTYTFKLMNNCHEIKN
;
A
#
# COMPACT_ATOMS: atom_id res chain seq x y z
N TYR A 1 16.36 7.05 10.36
CA TYR A 1 16.96 7.51 11.62
C TYR A 1 16.79 9.02 11.75
N SER A 2 15.95 9.46 12.71
CA SER A 2 15.82 10.88 13.01
C SER A 2 17.04 11.30 13.86
N ASN A 3 17.90 12.13 13.32
CA ASN A 3 18.92 12.79 14.11
C ASN A 3 18.29 14.00 14.79
N ARG A 4 18.17 13.98 16.12
CA ARG A 4 17.86 15.19 16.91
C ARG A 4 19.12 16.04 16.99
N PHE A 5 19.10 17.20 16.38
CA PHE A 5 20.15 18.21 16.53
C PHE A 5 19.57 19.44 17.22
N PRO A 6 20.27 20.05 18.17
CA PRO A 6 19.89 21.37 18.65
C PRO A 6 19.91 22.35 17.46
N ASN A 7 18.89 23.21 17.40
CA ASN A 7 18.87 24.28 16.41
C ASN A 7 20.00 25.25 16.75
N LYS A 8 20.84 25.56 15.76
CA LYS A 8 21.99 26.47 15.94
C LYS A 8 21.59 27.89 16.39
N ASP A 9 20.34 28.27 16.10
CA ASP A 9 19.82 29.62 16.39
C ASP A 9 19.03 29.67 17.73
N ASN A 10 18.72 28.51 18.33
CA ASN A 10 18.03 28.42 19.63
C ASN A 10 18.32 27.05 20.28
N GLU A 11 19.14 27.08 21.34
CA GLU A 11 19.59 25.87 22.04
C GLU A 11 18.45 25.06 22.70
N ASP A 12 17.29 25.67 22.92
CA ASP A 12 16.10 25.02 23.47
C ASP A 12 15.21 24.35 22.42
N MET A 13 15.52 24.52 21.11
CA MET A 13 14.77 23.93 20.03
C MET A 13 15.55 22.80 19.34
N TYR A 14 14.88 21.66 19.17
CA TYR A 14 15.42 20.50 18.45
C TYR A 14 14.88 20.46 17.03
N GLN A 15 15.77 20.26 16.06
CA GLN A 15 15.42 20.07 14.68
C GLN A 15 15.46 18.57 14.34
N ILE A 16 14.40 18.08 13.67
CA ILE A 16 14.33 16.74 13.11
C ILE A 16 14.38 16.85 11.60
N THR A 17 15.36 16.19 10.98
CA THR A 17 15.47 16.12 9.53
C THR A 17 15.02 14.74 9.06
N TYR A 18 13.98 14.69 8.22
CA TYR A 18 13.50 13.47 7.58
C TYR A 18 14.30 13.24 6.29
N LYS A 19 15.18 12.25 6.29
CA LYS A 19 16.06 11.94 5.14
C LYS A 19 15.54 10.84 4.22
N GLU A 20 14.57 10.06 4.70
CA GLU A 20 14.10 8.86 4.01
C GLU A 20 13.20 9.17 2.81
N GLY A 21 12.62 10.39 2.76
CA GLY A 21 11.73 10.80 1.67
C GLY A 21 10.52 9.89 1.54
N LEU A 22 10.20 9.49 0.32
CA LEU A 22 9.08 8.59 0.02
C LEU A 22 9.38 7.10 0.34
N TYR A 23 10.67 6.76 0.41
CA TYR A 23 11.12 5.38 0.66
C TYR A 23 11.29 5.10 2.16
N PHE A 24 10.22 5.11 2.93
CA PHE A 24 10.25 4.82 4.36
C PHE A 24 9.53 3.50 4.67
N GLY A 25 9.98 2.79 5.71
CA GLY A 25 9.40 1.55 6.17
C GLY A 25 9.31 0.50 5.06
N TYR A 26 8.16 -0.16 4.91
CA TYR A 26 7.95 -1.21 3.93
C TYR A 26 8.14 -0.74 2.48
N ARG A 27 7.87 0.53 2.18
CA ARG A 27 8.04 1.08 0.83
C ARG A 27 9.50 0.98 0.37
N TRP A 28 10.45 1.19 1.29
CA TRP A 28 11.86 0.96 0.99
C TRP A 28 12.16 -0.51 0.75
N TYR A 29 11.80 -1.38 1.69
CA TYR A 29 12.16 -2.80 1.61
C TYR A 29 11.55 -3.49 0.39
N GLU A 30 10.29 -3.24 0.09
CA GLU A 30 9.62 -3.82 -1.08
C GLU A 30 10.23 -3.29 -2.39
N THR A 31 10.45 -1.98 -2.51
CA THR A 31 11.05 -1.39 -3.71
C THR A 31 12.48 -1.87 -3.91
N ALA A 32 13.29 -1.90 -2.85
CA ALA A 32 14.67 -2.36 -2.91
C ALA A 32 14.77 -3.84 -3.24
N TYR A 33 13.83 -4.66 -2.78
CA TYR A 33 13.77 -6.08 -3.11
C TYR A 33 13.36 -6.29 -4.59
N GLU A 34 12.36 -5.60 -5.07
CA GLU A 34 11.90 -5.66 -6.47
C GLU A 34 13.00 -5.21 -7.44
N GLU A 35 13.71 -4.13 -7.11
CA GLU A 35 14.87 -3.60 -7.87
C GLU A 35 16.13 -4.46 -7.73
N LYS A 36 16.07 -5.58 -7.00
CA LYS A 36 17.20 -6.48 -6.76
C LYS A 36 18.42 -5.80 -6.13
N TYR A 37 18.16 -4.79 -5.28
CA TYR A 37 19.20 -4.15 -4.49
C TYR A 37 19.83 -5.12 -3.48
N TYR A 38 19.02 -6.07 -2.98
CA TYR A 38 19.46 -7.16 -2.12
C TYR A 38 19.64 -8.44 -2.94
N SER A 39 20.72 -9.18 -2.67
CA SER A 39 20.98 -10.52 -3.24
C SER A 39 20.33 -11.66 -2.45
N GLU A 40 19.79 -11.34 -1.29
CA GLU A 40 19.23 -12.29 -0.33
C GLU A 40 17.71 -12.42 -0.51
N ASP A 41 17.14 -13.53 -0.05
CA ASP A 41 15.69 -13.71 0.02
C ASP A 41 15.07 -12.67 0.95
N TYR A 42 13.88 -12.17 0.61
CA TYR A 42 13.15 -11.15 1.39
C TYR A 42 13.04 -11.50 2.88
N LYS A 43 12.74 -12.75 3.22
CA LYS A 43 12.64 -13.26 4.61
C LYS A 43 13.92 -13.12 5.45
N ASN A 44 15.08 -12.98 4.79
CA ASN A 44 16.37 -12.77 5.47
C ASN A 44 16.64 -11.29 5.72
N ILE A 45 15.90 -10.41 5.03
CA ILE A 45 16.03 -8.95 5.13
C ILE A 45 14.95 -8.39 6.07
N VAL A 46 13.71 -8.90 5.94
CA VAL A 46 12.54 -8.44 6.68
C VAL A 46 11.94 -9.60 7.46
N GLN A 47 12.04 -9.55 8.78
CA GLN A 47 11.52 -10.60 9.66
C GLN A 47 9.98 -10.63 9.68
N TYR A 48 9.35 -9.46 9.72
CA TYR A 48 7.89 -9.30 9.72
C TYR A 48 7.51 -8.21 8.71
N PRO A 49 6.91 -8.57 7.57
CA PRO A 49 6.41 -7.60 6.60
C PRO A 49 5.35 -6.67 7.21
N PHE A 50 5.23 -5.47 6.70
CA PHE A 50 4.15 -4.57 7.11
C PHE A 50 2.78 -5.20 6.82
N GLY A 51 1.88 -5.15 7.80
CA GLY A 51 0.59 -5.80 7.72
C GLY A 51 0.58 -7.28 8.14
N TYR A 52 1.74 -7.87 8.46
CA TYR A 52 1.82 -9.22 8.99
C TYR A 52 1.11 -9.33 10.33
N GLY A 53 0.41 -10.43 10.53
CA GLY A 53 -0.25 -10.79 11.78
C GLY A 53 -0.47 -12.29 11.90
N LEU A 54 -0.62 -12.76 13.13
CA LEU A 54 -0.99 -14.14 13.44
C LEU A 54 -2.45 -14.20 13.87
N SER A 55 -3.12 -15.29 13.51
CA SER A 55 -4.46 -15.59 13.95
C SER A 55 -4.54 -17.03 14.44
N TYR A 56 -5.45 -17.30 15.38
CA TYR A 56 -5.79 -18.66 15.80
C TYR A 56 -6.78 -19.35 14.86
N THR A 57 -7.24 -18.65 13.82
CA THR A 57 -8.19 -19.14 12.82
C THR A 57 -7.78 -18.73 11.43
N THR A 58 -8.43 -19.23 10.41
CA THR A 58 -8.17 -18.94 8.99
C THR A 58 -9.37 -18.27 8.34
N PHE A 59 -9.12 -17.50 7.28
CA PHE A 59 -10.15 -16.77 6.57
C PHE A 59 -9.99 -16.91 5.06
N ASP A 60 -11.11 -17.06 4.37
CA ASP A 60 -11.18 -16.98 2.90
C ASP A 60 -11.85 -15.67 2.49
N TRP A 61 -11.33 -15.07 1.42
CA TRP A 61 -11.85 -13.84 0.82
C TRP A 61 -12.43 -14.14 -0.55
N ASP A 62 -13.64 -13.67 -0.81
CA ASP A 62 -14.34 -13.86 -2.07
C ASP A 62 -14.66 -12.47 -2.68
N LEU A 63 -13.90 -12.05 -3.67
CA LEU A 63 -14.08 -10.78 -4.37
C LEU A 63 -15.34 -10.88 -5.25
N LYS A 64 -16.37 -10.10 -4.91
CA LYS A 64 -17.67 -10.08 -5.60
C LYS A 64 -17.74 -9.08 -6.72
N LYS A 65 -17.21 -7.88 -6.49
CA LYS A 65 -17.35 -6.78 -7.44
C LYS A 65 -16.17 -5.81 -7.34
N VAL A 66 -15.78 -5.29 -8.46
CA VAL A 66 -14.95 -4.08 -8.57
C VAL A 66 -15.80 -3.01 -9.24
N ASP A 67 -16.06 -1.93 -8.54
CA ASP A 67 -16.89 -0.84 -9.03
C ASP A 67 -16.01 0.21 -9.71
N ILE A 68 -15.76 -0.04 -10.97
CA ILE A 68 -15.08 0.84 -11.90
C ILE A 68 -15.75 0.63 -13.26
N ASP A 69 -16.10 1.71 -13.91
CA ASP A 69 -16.56 1.62 -15.30
C ASP A 69 -15.34 1.42 -16.22
N PRO A 70 -15.18 0.24 -16.85
CA PRO A 70 -14.03 -0.02 -17.70
C PRO A 70 -13.98 0.86 -18.96
N ASN A 71 -15.06 1.57 -19.27
CA ASN A 71 -15.15 2.50 -20.41
C ASN A 71 -15.01 3.96 -19.98
N SER A 72 -14.95 4.26 -18.68
CA SER A 72 -14.74 5.60 -18.18
C SER A 72 -13.26 5.99 -18.24
N GLU A 73 -12.99 7.24 -18.53
CA GLU A 73 -11.66 7.79 -18.30
C GLU A 73 -11.41 7.83 -16.79
N ILE A 74 -10.40 7.09 -16.37
CA ILE A 74 -9.94 7.13 -14.99
C ILE A 74 -9.08 8.38 -14.83
N ASN A 75 -9.45 9.21 -13.88
CA ASN A 75 -8.77 10.46 -13.58
C ASN A 75 -8.54 10.63 -12.06
N LYS A 76 -7.95 11.76 -11.69
CA LYS A 76 -7.61 12.05 -10.29
C LYS A 76 -8.80 12.01 -9.32
N ASP A 77 -10.01 12.23 -9.78
CA ASP A 77 -11.23 12.28 -8.97
C ASP A 77 -11.95 10.91 -8.93
N SER A 78 -11.42 9.91 -9.63
CA SER A 78 -12.01 8.56 -9.69
C SER A 78 -11.84 7.82 -8.36
N THR A 79 -12.95 7.32 -7.84
CA THR A 79 -12.97 6.42 -6.67
C THR A 79 -13.18 4.99 -7.14
N ILE A 80 -12.34 4.09 -6.68
CA ILE A 80 -12.44 2.65 -6.94
C ILE A 80 -12.94 1.97 -5.68
N THR A 81 -13.97 1.14 -5.81
CA THR A 81 -14.53 0.38 -4.69
C THR A 81 -14.52 -1.11 -5.02
N LEU A 82 -13.92 -1.90 -4.13
CA LEU A 82 -14.00 -3.35 -4.14
C LEU A 82 -15.04 -3.80 -3.12
N THR A 83 -15.86 -4.77 -3.48
CA THR A 83 -16.80 -5.43 -2.56
C THR A 83 -16.44 -6.91 -2.48
N LEU A 84 -16.27 -7.42 -1.26
CA LEU A 84 -15.89 -8.80 -1.01
C LEU A 84 -16.59 -9.36 0.23
N ASP A 85 -16.69 -10.70 0.26
CA ASP A 85 -17.12 -11.45 1.44
C ASP A 85 -15.90 -12.06 2.13
N VAL A 86 -15.94 -12.14 3.46
CA VAL A 86 -14.91 -12.82 4.26
C VAL A 86 -15.55 -13.87 5.11
N LYS A 87 -15.08 -15.11 4.98
CA LYS A 87 -15.54 -16.27 5.74
C LYS A 87 -14.47 -16.74 6.71
N ASN A 88 -14.82 -16.95 7.96
CA ASN A 88 -13.97 -17.69 8.89
C ASN A 88 -14.06 -19.19 8.56
N THR A 89 -12.93 -19.76 8.12
CA THR A 89 -12.80 -21.17 7.70
C THR A 89 -12.11 -22.05 8.74
N GLY A 90 -11.65 -21.46 9.86
CA GLY A 90 -11.02 -22.22 10.94
C GLY A 90 -11.97 -22.51 12.11
N ASP A 91 -11.40 -23.00 13.19
CA ASP A 91 -12.13 -23.56 14.33
C ASP A 91 -12.37 -22.58 15.48
N TYR A 92 -11.80 -21.39 15.41
CA TYR A 92 -11.89 -20.37 16.47
C TYR A 92 -12.53 -19.09 15.96
N ALA A 93 -13.22 -18.39 16.84
CA ALA A 93 -13.72 -17.06 16.52
C ALA A 93 -12.54 -16.08 16.36
N GLY A 94 -12.60 -15.22 15.36
CA GLY A 94 -11.52 -14.29 15.07
C GLY A 94 -11.94 -13.13 14.18
N LYS A 95 -11.01 -12.19 14.00
CA LYS A 95 -11.13 -11.06 13.08
C LYS A 95 -10.00 -11.12 12.07
N ASP A 96 -10.27 -10.69 10.85
CA ASP A 96 -9.27 -10.56 9.79
C ASP A 96 -9.11 -9.09 9.37
N VAL A 97 -8.00 -8.78 8.72
CA VAL A 97 -7.74 -7.45 8.13
C VAL A 97 -7.49 -7.62 6.65
N ILE A 98 -8.46 -7.18 5.85
CA ILE A 98 -8.34 -7.16 4.40
C ILE A 98 -7.44 -5.98 4.03
N GLN A 99 -6.41 -6.22 3.21
CA GLN A 99 -5.46 -5.21 2.80
C GLN A 99 -5.41 -5.14 1.27
N LEU A 100 -5.57 -3.95 0.73
CA LEU A 100 -5.49 -3.69 -0.71
C LEU A 100 -4.25 -2.85 -0.99
N TYR A 101 -3.37 -3.38 -1.82
CA TYR A 101 -2.15 -2.70 -2.24
C TYR A 101 -2.23 -2.30 -3.71
N GLY A 102 -1.74 -1.09 -4.00
CA GLY A 102 -1.61 -0.55 -5.34
C GLY A 102 -0.16 -0.54 -5.80
N PHE A 103 0.02 -0.86 -7.08
CA PHE A 103 1.29 -0.84 -7.80
C PHE A 103 1.16 0.16 -8.93
N THR A 104 2.01 1.18 -8.94
CA THR A 104 1.97 2.26 -9.92
C THR A 104 2.95 2.00 -11.05
N PRO A 105 2.69 2.51 -12.27
CA PRO A 105 3.68 2.45 -13.34
C PRO A 105 4.93 3.23 -12.95
N TYR A 106 6.11 2.66 -13.22
CA TYR A 106 7.40 3.30 -12.96
C TYR A 106 8.26 3.33 -14.22
N ILE A 107 8.84 4.47 -14.52
CA ILE A 107 9.81 4.67 -15.59
C ILE A 107 11.10 5.18 -14.97
N LYS A 108 12.16 4.40 -15.09
CA LYS A 108 13.47 4.73 -14.51
C LYS A 108 13.98 6.09 -14.97
N GLY A 109 14.34 6.92 -13.99
CA GLY A 109 14.86 8.27 -14.23
C GLY A 109 13.79 9.36 -14.31
N GLN A 110 12.51 8.98 -14.29
CA GLN A 110 11.38 9.91 -14.17
C GLN A 110 10.93 10.10 -12.72
N ILE A 111 9.63 10.32 -12.49
CA ILE A 111 9.09 10.60 -11.16
C ILE A 111 9.34 9.41 -10.22
N GLU A 112 9.98 9.68 -9.09
CA GLU A 112 10.25 8.67 -8.07
C GLU A 112 8.97 8.22 -7.36
N LYS A 113 8.83 6.91 -7.18
CA LYS A 113 7.71 6.30 -6.46
C LYS A 113 8.09 4.92 -5.90
N SER A 114 7.43 4.52 -4.81
CA SER A 114 7.59 3.17 -4.29
C SER A 114 6.91 2.15 -5.19
N SER A 115 7.44 0.94 -5.25
CA SER A 115 6.86 -0.16 -6.03
C SER A 115 5.47 -0.55 -5.54
N ILE A 116 5.18 -0.35 -4.26
CA ILE A 116 3.93 -0.77 -3.62
C ILE A 116 3.45 0.27 -2.59
N GLN A 117 2.13 0.43 -2.50
CA GLN A 117 1.48 1.27 -1.50
C GLN A 117 0.18 0.63 -1.00
N LEU A 118 -0.02 0.59 0.33
CA LEU A 118 -1.31 0.26 0.91
C LEU A 118 -2.30 1.39 0.57
N VAL A 119 -3.37 1.07 -0.14
CA VAL A 119 -4.37 2.05 -0.62
C VAL A 119 -5.67 1.98 0.16
N ALA A 120 -6.04 0.80 0.66
CA ALA A 120 -7.21 0.63 1.53
C ALA A 120 -7.04 -0.59 2.44
N PHE A 121 -7.67 -0.56 3.58
CA PHE A 121 -7.81 -1.73 4.45
C PHE A 121 -9.13 -1.66 5.22
N GLU A 122 -9.64 -2.83 5.60
CA GLU A 122 -10.83 -2.95 6.44
C GLU A 122 -10.66 -4.13 7.38
N LYS A 123 -11.16 -4.00 8.59
CA LYS A 123 -11.12 -5.06 9.60
C LYS A 123 -12.51 -5.65 9.77
N THR A 124 -12.62 -6.98 9.72
CA THR A 124 -13.89 -7.67 9.92
C THR A 124 -14.40 -7.51 11.35
N ASP A 125 -15.71 -7.71 11.52
CA ASP A 125 -16.27 -8.04 12.82
C ASP A 125 -15.70 -9.36 13.36
N LEU A 126 -16.03 -9.69 14.61
CA LEU A 126 -15.70 -10.99 15.15
C LEU A 126 -16.56 -12.06 14.46
N LEU A 127 -15.92 -12.95 13.71
CA LEU A 127 -16.58 -14.03 12.99
C LEU A 127 -16.40 -15.35 13.74
N ASN A 128 -17.50 -16.03 14.03
CA ASN A 128 -17.48 -17.40 14.55
C ASN A 128 -17.04 -18.39 13.46
N PRO A 129 -16.62 -19.62 13.81
CA PRO A 129 -16.34 -20.68 12.84
C PRO A 129 -17.45 -20.87 11.83
N GLY A 130 -17.12 -20.83 10.54
CA GLY A 130 -18.07 -20.94 9.42
C GLY A 130 -18.87 -19.68 9.10
N GLU A 131 -18.81 -18.63 9.92
CA GLU A 131 -19.52 -17.37 9.70
C GLU A 131 -18.89 -16.57 8.56
N THR A 132 -19.74 -15.84 7.83
CA THR A 132 -19.35 -14.99 6.70
C THR A 132 -19.87 -13.57 6.92
N GLN A 133 -18.98 -12.60 6.90
CA GLN A 133 -19.33 -11.18 6.76
C GLN A 133 -19.37 -10.84 5.28
N LYS A 134 -20.53 -10.35 4.83
CA LYS A 134 -20.78 -10.03 3.43
C LYS A 134 -20.63 -8.56 3.13
N ASP A 135 -20.41 -8.26 1.85
CA ASP A 135 -20.45 -6.92 1.28
C ASP A 135 -19.47 -5.92 1.96
N ILE A 136 -18.32 -6.42 2.43
CA ILE A 136 -17.26 -5.55 2.94
C ILE A 136 -16.72 -4.71 1.78
N LYS A 137 -16.61 -3.39 2.00
CA LYS A 137 -16.17 -2.44 0.97
C LYS A 137 -14.81 -1.87 1.30
N LEU A 138 -13.93 -1.92 0.32
CA LEU A 138 -12.66 -1.21 0.30
C LEU A 138 -12.72 -0.12 -0.77
N SER A 139 -12.62 1.12 -0.36
CA SER A 139 -12.67 2.26 -1.29
C SER A 139 -11.44 3.13 -1.15
N PHE A 140 -10.91 3.61 -2.28
CA PHE A 140 -9.80 4.55 -2.31
C PHE A 140 -9.95 5.49 -3.50
N ASN A 141 -9.33 6.67 -3.40
CA ASN A 141 -9.25 7.60 -4.52
C ASN A 141 -7.98 7.32 -5.31
N LEU A 142 -8.06 7.33 -6.64
CA LEU A 142 -6.88 7.07 -7.47
C LEU A 142 -5.77 8.11 -7.25
N TYR A 143 -6.14 9.33 -6.88
CA TYR A 143 -5.18 10.39 -6.56
C TYR A 143 -4.29 10.09 -5.35
N ASP A 144 -4.70 9.17 -4.47
CA ASP A 144 -3.88 8.70 -3.34
C ASP A 144 -2.58 8.00 -3.82
N LEU A 145 -2.54 7.60 -5.09
CA LEU A 145 -1.38 7.02 -5.78
C LEU A 145 -0.54 8.04 -6.56
N ALA A 146 -0.90 9.32 -6.51
CA ALA A 146 -0.13 10.36 -7.18
C ALA A 146 1.27 10.48 -6.58
N SER A 147 2.24 10.71 -7.42
CA SER A 147 3.63 10.95 -7.05
C SER A 147 3.99 12.42 -7.22
N TYR A 148 4.84 12.95 -6.35
CA TYR A 148 5.23 14.36 -6.38
C TYR A 148 6.44 14.58 -7.28
N ASP A 149 6.26 15.30 -8.39
CA ASP A 149 7.34 15.74 -9.25
C ASP A 149 7.80 17.17 -8.90
N ALA A 150 8.90 17.27 -8.18
CA ALA A 150 9.47 18.57 -7.80
C ALA A 150 10.22 19.24 -8.94
N TYR A 151 10.70 18.49 -9.92
CA TYR A 151 11.67 18.93 -10.91
C TYR A 151 11.19 18.84 -12.35
N ASP A 152 9.91 18.46 -12.57
CA ASP A 152 9.36 18.20 -13.91
C ASP A 152 10.19 17.13 -14.66
N LYS A 153 10.34 15.98 -13.98
CA LYS A 153 11.16 14.86 -14.48
C LYS A 153 10.61 14.22 -15.74
N ASN A 154 9.31 14.27 -15.93
CA ASN A 154 8.62 13.77 -17.11
C ASN A 154 8.48 14.84 -18.23
N GLU A 155 9.00 16.05 -18.00
CA GLU A 155 9.06 17.16 -18.96
C GLU A 155 7.68 17.57 -19.52
N ASN A 156 6.63 17.48 -18.69
CA ASN A 156 5.27 17.85 -19.08
C ASN A 156 4.92 19.33 -18.78
N GLY A 157 5.83 20.07 -18.15
CA GLY A 157 5.69 21.47 -17.77
C GLY A 157 4.97 21.70 -16.45
N HIS A 158 4.66 20.61 -15.69
CA HIS A 158 4.03 20.68 -14.38
C HIS A 158 5.00 20.26 -13.27
N LYS A 159 4.86 20.89 -12.09
CA LYS A 159 5.57 20.51 -10.87
C LYS A 159 4.53 20.34 -9.76
N GLY A 160 4.43 19.14 -9.22
CA GLY A 160 3.39 18.85 -8.24
C GLY A 160 3.08 17.37 -8.16
N TYR A 161 1.87 17.06 -7.63
CA TYR A 161 1.37 15.70 -7.61
C TYR A 161 0.78 15.32 -8.96
N GLU A 162 1.22 14.16 -9.47
CA GLU A 162 0.82 13.65 -10.77
C GLU A 162 0.53 12.17 -10.74
N LEU A 163 -0.41 11.75 -11.61
CA LEU A 163 -0.68 10.37 -11.95
C LEU A 163 -0.03 10.09 -13.31
N ASP A 164 0.96 9.22 -13.34
CA ASP A 164 1.58 8.81 -14.60
C ASP A 164 0.64 7.97 -15.45
N LYS A 165 0.73 8.14 -16.76
CA LYS A 165 0.07 7.26 -17.71
C LYS A 165 0.69 5.87 -17.65
N GLY A 166 -0.15 4.84 -17.50
CA GLY A 166 0.32 3.46 -17.51
C GLY A 166 -0.66 2.50 -16.84
N THR A 167 -0.17 1.29 -16.56
CA THR A 167 -0.96 0.25 -15.93
C THR A 167 -0.82 0.34 -14.41
N TYR A 168 -1.94 0.50 -13.73
CA TYR A 168 -2.06 0.40 -12.29
C TYR A 168 -2.59 -0.99 -11.94
N THR A 169 -1.91 -1.66 -11.04
CA THR A 169 -2.31 -3.00 -10.58
C THR A 169 -2.71 -2.95 -9.11
N PHE A 170 -3.80 -3.62 -8.76
CA PHE A 170 -4.28 -3.70 -7.38
C PHE A 170 -4.34 -5.16 -6.95
N LYS A 171 -3.86 -5.46 -5.74
CA LYS A 171 -3.83 -6.82 -5.21
C LYS A 171 -4.37 -6.84 -3.79
N LEU A 172 -5.24 -7.81 -3.50
CA LEU A 172 -5.60 -8.19 -2.15
C LEU A 172 -4.45 -9.01 -1.57
N MET A 173 -3.92 -8.61 -0.42
CA MET A 173 -2.70 -9.18 0.13
C MET A 173 -2.82 -9.46 1.63
N ASN A 174 -2.15 -10.50 2.11
CA ASN A 174 -2.06 -10.82 3.53
C ASN A 174 -1.18 -9.82 4.30
N ASN A 175 -0.18 -9.27 3.62
CA ASN A 175 0.75 -8.26 4.09
C ASN A 175 1.39 -7.61 2.86
N CYS A 176 2.29 -6.65 3.02
CA CYS A 176 2.89 -5.92 1.89
C CYS A 176 3.69 -6.81 0.91
N HIS A 177 4.02 -8.04 1.28
CA HIS A 177 4.84 -8.95 0.47
C HIS A 177 4.06 -10.17 -0.07
N GLU A 178 3.08 -10.66 0.67
CA GLU A 178 2.36 -11.91 0.37
C GLU A 178 0.95 -11.64 -0.17
N ILE A 179 0.71 -12.10 -1.41
CA ILE A 179 -0.62 -12.02 -2.04
C ILE A 179 -1.57 -13.00 -1.31
N LYS A 180 -2.81 -12.58 -1.10
CA LYS A 180 -3.88 -13.46 -0.63
C LYS A 180 -4.24 -14.42 -1.76
N ASN A 181 -4.11 -15.71 -1.49
CA ASN A 181 -4.49 -16.80 -2.40
C ASN A 181 -5.97 -17.14 -2.24
#